data_bfe85e6a6648cc490563443eca6bade2
#
_entry.id   bfe85e6a6648cc490563443eca6bade2
#
_cell.length_a   1.000
_cell.length_b   1.000
_cell.length_c   1.000
_cell.angle_alpha   90.00
_cell.angle_beta   90.00
_cell.angle_gamma   90.00
#
_symmetry.space_group_name_H-M   'P 1'
#
loop_
_entity.id
_entity.type
_entity.pdbx_description
1 polymer ?
#
loop_
_entity_poly.entity_id
_entity_poly.type
_entity_poly.pdbx_seq_one_letter_code
_entity_poly.pdbx_strand_id
1 'polypeptide(L)'
;ISSALFSLGHGLNDAQKIMGIIGAAVIYHYVNIGDLNYINAPDKFKYFTEHYMWVPLAAHVAIGLGTMSGGWKIVKTMGTKITKVTSLEGVSAESAGAVTLFITDHLGVPVSTTHTITGSIIGVGLTKRISAVRWGVTVSLLWAWVLTIPISAIVAAITLSLIHI
;
A
#
# COMPACT_ATOMS: atom_id res chain seq x y z
N ILE A 1 11.83 -16.34 6.16
CA ILE A 1 10.99 -16.63 4.98
C ILE A 1 9.71 -15.78 5.04
N SER A 2 8.94 -15.79 6.14
CA SER A 2 7.69 -15.02 6.29
C SER A 2 7.85 -13.52 6.03
N SER A 3 8.87 -12.89 6.62
CA SER A 3 9.20 -11.48 6.38
C SER A 3 9.52 -11.18 4.93
N ALA A 4 10.21 -12.08 4.24
CA ALA A 4 10.51 -11.92 2.81
C ALA A 4 9.24 -12.00 1.96
N LEU A 5 8.35 -12.96 2.24
CA LEU A 5 7.07 -13.10 1.55
C LEU A 5 6.16 -11.89 1.79
N PHE A 6 6.10 -11.42 3.04
CA PHE A 6 5.33 -10.21 3.36
C PHE A 6 5.90 -8.96 2.67
N SER A 7 7.22 -8.79 2.67
CA SER A 7 7.89 -7.67 1.99
C SER A 7 7.66 -7.70 0.49
N LEU A 8 7.68 -8.88 -0.13
CA LEU A 8 7.38 -9.04 -1.55
C LEU A 8 5.92 -8.62 -1.84
N GLY A 9 4.96 -9.14 -1.09
CA GLY A 9 3.54 -8.78 -1.23
C GLY A 9 3.29 -7.29 -0.99
N HIS A 10 3.98 -6.68 -0.02
CA HIS A 10 3.93 -5.23 0.24
C HIS A 10 4.44 -4.43 -0.96
N GLY A 11 5.64 -4.74 -1.44
CA GLY A 11 6.26 -4.03 -2.56
C GLY A 11 5.42 -4.10 -3.84
N LEU A 12 4.91 -5.29 -4.18
CA LEU A 12 4.04 -5.48 -5.33
C LEU A 12 2.76 -4.66 -5.22
N ASN A 13 2.04 -4.77 -4.09
CA ASN A 13 0.77 -4.06 -3.89
C ASN A 13 0.90 -2.53 -3.94
N ASP A 14 1.91 -1.97 -3.30
CA ASP A 14 2.05 -0.51 -3.20
C ASP A 14 2.63 0.09 -4.49
N ALA A 15 3.55 -0.60 -5.16
CA ALA A 15 4.05 -0.17 -6.46
C ALA A 15 2.95 -0.14 -7.52
N GLN A 16 2.07 -1.16 -7.56
CA GLN A 16 0.96 -1.22 -8.52
C GLN A 16 0.01 -0.02 -8.40
N LYS A 17 -0.27 0.45 -7.19
CA LYS A 17 -1.14 1.63 -6.96
C LYS A 17 -0.53 2.88 -7.58
N ILE A 18 0.78 3.10 -7.38
CA ILE A 18 1.48 4.25 -7.96
C ILE A 18 1.53 4.14 -9.49
N MET A 19 1.85 2.95 -10.00
CA MET A 19 1.83 2.69 -11.44
C MET A 19 0.45 2.94 -12.05
N GLY A 20 -0.62 2.54 -11.36
CA GLY A 20 -2.01 2.78 -11.77
C GLY A 20 -2.33 4.26 -11.92
N ILE A 21 -1.91 5.10 -10.95
CA ILE A 21 -2.13 6.55 -10.99
C ILE A 21 -1.33 7.19 -12.13
N ILE A 22 -0.05 6.86 -12.29
CA ILE A 22 0.80 7.38 -13.37
C ILE A 22 0.25 6.93 -14.72
N GLY A 23 -0.09 5.64 -14.85
CA GLY A 23 -0.66 5.08 -16.08
C GLY A 23 -1.97 5.74 -16.48
N ALA A 24 -2.87 5.97 -15.52
CA ALA A 24 -4.12 6.67 -15.78
C ALA A 24 -3.89 8.10 -16.31
N ALA A 25 -2.96 8.84 -15.72
CA ALA A 25 -2.61 10.20 -16.17
C ALA A 25 -2.01 10.19 -17.58
N VAL A 26 -1.09 9.27 -17.87
CA VAL A 26 -0.46 9.13 -19.19
C VAL A 26 -1.47 8.72 -20.26
N ILE A 27 -2.29 7.71 -19.97
CA ILE A 27 -3.33 7.23 -20.89
C ILE A 27 -4.32 8.36 -21.18
N TYR A 28 -4.78 9.07 -20.15
CA TYR A 28 -5.69 10.21 -20.31
C TYR A 28 -5.09 11.29 -21.22
N HIS A 29 -3.82 11.64 -21.01
CA HIS A 29 -3.11 12.63 -21.85
C HIS A 29 -3.08 12.21 -23.32
N TYR A 30 -2.59 10.99 -23.62
CA TYR A 30 -2.45 10.53 -25.01
C TYR A 30 -3.78 10.31 -25.72
N VAL A 31 -4.80 9.85 -25.01
CA VAL A 31 -6.16 9.74 -25.59
C VAL A 31 -6.74 11.12 -25.91
N ASN A 32 -6.52 12.12 -25.06
CA ASN A 32 -7.01 13.47 -25.30
C ASN A 32 -6.34 14.20 -26.46
N ILE A 33 -5.04 13.96 -26.71
CA ILE A 33 -4.34 14.52 -27.87
C ILE A 33 -4.60 13.75 -29.16
N GLY A 34 -5.42 12.69 -29.12
CA GLY A 34 -5.80 11.93 -30.30
C GLY A 34 -4.76 10.91 -30.78
N ASP A 35 -3.89 10.42 -29.91
CA ASP A 35 -2.92 9.36 -30.28
C ASP A 35 -3.64 8.05 -30.61
N LEU A 36 -3.59 7.67 -31.89
CA LEU A 36 -4.28 6.48 -32.42
C LEU A 36 -3.76 5.17 -31.81
N ASN A 37 -2.51 5.12 -31.36
CA ASN A 37 -1.95 3.93 -30.77
C ASN A 37 -2.59 3.66 -29.41
N TYR A 38 -2.77 4.71 -28.59
CA TYR A 38 -3.47 4.61 -27.31
C TYR A 38 -4.99 4.42 -27.48
N ILE A 39 -5.60 5.09 -28.46
CA ILE A 39 -7.05 4.97 -28.70
C ILE A 39 -7.41 3.55 -29.11
N ASN A 40 -6.63 2.95 -30.02
CA ASN A 40 -6.89 1.62 -30.62
C ASN A 40 -6.32 0.46 -29.77
N ALA A 41 -5.53 0.73 -28.73
CA ALA A 41 -5.00 -0.32 -27.87
C ALA A 41 -6.14 -1.08 -27.16
N PRO A 42 -6.21 -2.41 -27.30
CA PRO A 42 -7.25 -3.22 -26.65
C PRO A 42 -7.14 -3.17 -25.11
N ASP A 43 -5.90 -3.12 -24.61
CA ASP A 43 -5.58 -2.87 -23.20
C ASP A 43 -4.59 -1.72 -23.11
N LYS A 44 -5.13 -0.53 -22.78
CA LYS A 44 -4.35 0.70 -22.67
C LYS A 44 -3.31 0.68 -21.55
N PHE A 45 -3.61 -0.04 -20.46
CA PHE A 45 -2.69 -0.13 -19.35
C PHE A 45 -1.51 -1.05 -19.67
N LYS A 46 -1.76 -2.17 -20.34
CA LYS A 46 -0.71 -3.06 -20.84
C LYS A 46 0.18 -2.33 -21.84
N TYR A 47 -0.41 -1.60 -22.79
CA TYR A 47 0.33 -0.78 -23.74
C TYR A 47 1.23 0.26 -23.04
N PHE A 48 0.70 0.94 -22.01
CA PHE A 48 1.47 1.86 -21.18
C PHE A 48 2.66 1.17 -20.51
N THR A 49 2.45 0.03 -19.85
CA THR A 49 3.54 -0.66 -19.13
C THR A 49 4.62 -1.20 -20.05
N GLU A 50 4.29 -1.59 -21.26
CA GLU A 50 5.24 -2.04 -22.29
C GLU A 50 6.07 -0.88 -22.86
N HIS A 51 5.45 0.30 -23.07
CA HIS A 51 6.15 1.48 -23.59
C HIS A 51 6.96 2.24 -22.52
N TYR A 52 6.52 2.22 -21.28
CA TYR A 52 7.15 2.93 -20.15
C TYR A 52 7.65 1.95 -19.09
N MET A 53 8.40 0.91 -19.50
CA MET A 53 8.94 -0.10 -18.58
C MET A 53 9.76 0.46 -17.42
N TRP A 54 10.32 1.67 -17.57
CA TRP A 54 11.04 2.34 -16.50
C TRP A 54 10.12 2.78 -15.35
N VAL A 55 8.82 3.03 -15.59
CA VAL A 55 7.87 3.47 -14.55
C VAL A 55 7.64 2.39 -13.50
N PRO A 56 7.31 1.13 -13.86
CA PRO A 56 7.27 0.04 -12.89
C PRO A 56 8.57 -0.09 -12.09
N LEU A 57 9.71 -0.07 -12.76
CA LEU A 57 11.01 -0.20 -12.10
C LEU A 57 11.27 0.95 -11.13
N ALA A 58 11.02 2.20 -11.56
CA ALA A 58 11.17 3.39 -10.71
C ALA A 58 10.24 3.36 -9.49
N ALA A 59 8.99 2.91 -9.65
CA ALA A 59 8.04 2.79 -8.55
C ALA A 59 8.53 1.78 -7.49
N HIS A 60 9.01 0.61 -7.91
CA HIS A 60 9.56 -0.40 -6.98
C HIS A 60 10.83 0.10 -6.28
N VAL A 61 11.73 0.74 -7.00
CA VAL A 61 12.95 1.32 -6.42
C VAL A 61 12.62 2.43 -5.44
N ALA A 62 11.69 3.34 -5.78
CA ALA A 62 11.28 4.43 -4.91
C ALA A 62 10.64 3.93 -3.61
N ILE A 63 9.77 2.90 -3.68
CA ILE A 63 9.19 2.27 -2.49
C ILE A 63 10.27 1.60 -1.63
N GLY A 64 11.20 0.88 -2.26
CA GLY A 64 12.32 0.26 -1.55
C GLY A 64 13.16 1.28 -0.79
N LEU A 65 13.59 2.35 -1.43
CA LEU A 65 14.35 3.44 -0.82
C LEU A 65 13.55 4.17 0.27
N GLY A 66 12.26 4.45 0.02
CA GLY A 66 11.37 5.06 1.00
C GLY A 66 11.21 4.21 2.27
N THR A 67 11.03 2.91 2.09
CA THR A 67 10.93 1.96 3.21
C THR A 67 12.23 1.90 4.01
N MET A 68 13.37 1.87 3.35
CA MET A 68 14.68 1.89 4.02
C MET A 68 14.91 3.16 4.83
N SER A 69 14.47 4.32 4.35
CA SER A 69 14.70 5.61 5.01
C SER A 69 13.71 5.91 6.14
N GLY A 70 12.44 5.53 6.00
CA GLY A 70 11.35 5.91 6.94
C GLY A 70 10.68 4.75 7.69
N GLY A 71 10.91 3.51 7.29
CA GLY A 71 10.18 2.34 7.78
C GLY A 71 10.40 2.01 9.26
N TRP A 72 11.57 2.35 9.82
CA TRP A 72 11.93 1.94 11.18
C TRP A 72 10.97 2.43 12.26
N LYS A 73 10.45 3.65 12.14
CA LYS A 73 9.48 4.22 13.08
C LYS A 73 8.15 3.44 13.08
N ILE A 74 7.70 3.03 11.89
CA ILE A 74 6.49 2.23 11.71
C ILE A 74 6.70 0.83 12.27
N VAL A 75 7.80 0.17 11.92
CA VAL A 75 8.17 -1.17 12.43
C VAL A 75 8.18 -1.19 13.96
N LYS A 76 8.82 -0.20 14.60
CA LYS A 76 8.84 -0.08 16.06
C LYS A 76 7.44 0.10 16.65
N THR A 77 6.59 0.90 16.02
CA THR A 77 5.22 1.12 16.50
C THR A 77 4.37 -0.14 16.36
N MET A 78 4.42 -0.79 15.23
CA MET A 78 3.64 -2.01 14.96
C MET A 78 4.10 -3.18 15.82
N GLY A 79 5.42 -3.41 15.92
CA GLY A 79 5.98 -4.56 16.63
C GLY A 79 6.00 -4.43 18.16
N THR A 80 5.90 -3.20 18.73
CA THR A 80 6.05 -3.02 20.18
C THR A 80 4.91 -2.29 20.86
N LYS A 81 4.15 -1.44 20.12
CA LYS A 81 3.13 -0.59 20.73
C LYS A 81 1.72 -1.17 20.67
N ILE A 82 1.38 -2.00 19.69
CA ILE A 82 0.06 -2.62 19.55
C ILE A 82 -0.08 -3.79 20.53
N THR A 83 0.88 -4.72 20.48
CA THR A 83 1.00 -5.86 21.40
C THR A 83 2.46 -6.24 21.55
N LYS A 84 2.81 -6.99 22.59
CA LYS A 84 4.15 -7.57 22.70
C LYS A 84 4.22 -8.81 21.82
N VAL A 85 4.88 -8.68 20.68
CA VAL A 85 5.03 -9.75 19.69
C VAL A 85 6.30 -10.55 19.99
N THR A 86 6.17 -11.85 20.17
CA THR A 86 7.29 -12.79 20.20
C THR A 86 7.68 -13.20 18.78
N SER A 87 8.82 -13.86 18.60
CA SER A 87 9.27 -14.31 17.27
C SER A 87 8.25 -15.22 16.56
N LEU A 88 7.63 -16.16 17.28
CA LEU A 88 6.61 -17.05 16.73
C LEU A 88 5.35 -16.26 16.27
N GLU A 89 4.94 -15.32 17.08
CA GLU A 89 3.81 -14.45 16.78
C GLU A 89 4.09 -13.51 15.62
N GLY A 90 5.31 -13.03 15.51
CA GLY A 90 5.78 -12.25 14.37
C GLY A 90 5.66 -13.05 13.07
N VAL A 91 6.18 -14.29 13.07
CA VAL A 91 6.04 -15.20 11.91
C VAL A 91 4.57 -15.45 11.57
N SER A 92 3.72 -15.66 12.56
CA SER A 92 2.28 -15.88 12.35
C SER A 92 1.59 -14.66 11.76
N ALA A 93 1.88 -13.46 12.27
CA ALA A 93 1.32 -12.21 11.77
C ALA A 93 1.79 -11.90 10.33
N GLU A 94 3.08 -12.07 10.06
CA GLU A 94 3.66 -11.87 8.72
C GLU A 94 3.10 -12.88 7.71
N SER A 95 2.97 -14.14 8.10
CA SER A 95 2.39 -15.18 7.25
C SER A 95 0.93 -14.89 6.92
N ALA A 96 0.12 -14.52 7.91
CA ALA A 96 -1.27 -14.13 7.71
C ALA A 96 -1.39 -12.90 6.81
N GLY A 97 -0.54 -11.89 7.05
CA GLY A 97 -0.46 -10.70 6.22
C GLY A 97 -0.07 -11.01 4.78
N ALA A 98 0.96 -11.84 4.56
CA ALA A 98 1.40 -12.25 3.24
C ALA A 98 0.30 -12.99 2.48
N VAL A 99 -0.32 -13.98 3.10
CA VAL A 99 -1.44 -14.74 2.50
C VAL A 99 -2.59 -13.80 2.11
N THR A 100 -2.95 -12.86 2.98
CA THR A 100 -3.99 -11.88 2.69
C THR A 100 -3.62 -11.01 1.48
N LEU A 101 -2.39 -10.51 1.42
CA LEU A 101 -1.93 -9.67 0.30
C LEU A 101 -1.92 -10.44 -1.02
N PHE A 102 -1.45 -11.67 -1.04
CA PHE A 102 -1.44 -12.48 -2.27
C PHE A 102 -2.86 -12.85 -2.73
N ILE A 103 -3.78 -13.17 -1.81
CA ILE A 103 -5.17 -13.45 -2.18
C ILE A 103 -5.83 -12.20 -2.75
N THR A 104 -5.70 -11.06 -2.10
CA THR A 104 -6.31 -9.81 -2.56
C THR A 104 -5.71 -9.30 -3.86
N ASP A 105 -4.42 -9.49 -4.09
CA ASP A 105 -3.76 -9.20 -5.36
C ASP A 105 -4.33 -10.07 -6.49
N HIS A 106 -4.46 -11.38 -6.25
CA HIS A 106 -5.05 -12.30 -7.22
C HIS A 106 -6.51 -11.99 -7.56
N LEU A 107 -7.27 -11.48 -6.57
CA LEU A 107 -8.66 -11.06 -6.76
C LEU A 107 -8.80 -9.64 -7.35
N GLY A 108 -7.70 -8.92 -7.55
CA GLY A 108 -7.71 -7.53 -8.02
C GLY A 108 -8.31 -6.54 -7.02
N VAL A 109 -8.32 -6.87 -5.72
CA VAL A 109 -8.86 -6.01 -4.67
C VAL A 109 -7.74 -5.17 -4.05
N PRO A 110 -7.75 -3.84 -4.21
CA PRO A 110 -6.73 -2.99 -3.62
C PRO A 110 -6.91 -2.91 -2.10
N VAL A 111 -5.90 -3.33 -1.36
CA VAL A 111 -5.88 -3.29 0.11
C VAL A 111 -4.71 -2.45 0.62
N SER A 112 -4.83 -1.92 1.82
CA SER A 112 -3.73 -1.25 2.50
C SER A 112 -2.87 -2.28 3.23
N THR A 113 -1.60 -2.35 2.85
CA THR A 113 -0.61 -3.23 3.49
C THR A 113 -0.44 -2.93 4.97
N THR A 114 -0.51 -1.64 5.37
CA THR A 114 -0.46 -1.22 6.78
C THR A 114 -1.69 -1.71 7.56
N HIS A 115 -2.89 -1.66 6.96
CA HIS A 115 -4.10 -2.20 7.59
C HIS A 115 -4.01 -3.72 7.74
N THR A 116 -3.53 -4.41 6.72
CA THR A 116 -3.37 -5.86 6.71
C THR A 116 -2.43 -6.33 7.82
N ILE A 117 -1.23 -5.75 7.92
CA ILE A 117 -0.28 -6.16 8.97
C ILE A 117 -0.76 -5.77 10.37
N THR A 118 -1.39 -4.60 10.51
CA THR A 118 -1.96 -4.19 11.80
C THR A 118 -3.05 -5.14 12.25
N GLY A 119 -3.96 -5.53 11.36
CA GLY A 119 -5.00 -6.52 11.62
C GLY A 119 -4.42 -7.88 12.01
N SER A 120 -3.38 -8.34 11.31
CA SER A 120 -2.68 -9.58 11.63
C SER A 120 -2.03 -9.55 13.01
N ILE A 121 -1.37 -8.44 13.39
CA ILE A 121 -0.77 -8.26 14.72
C ILE A 121 -1.84 -8.23 15.82
N ILE A 122 -2.96 -7.54 15.58
CA ILE A 122 -4.10 -7.52 16.51
C ILE A 122 -4.68 -8.92 16.65
N GLY A 123 -4.90 -9.63 15.55
CA GLY A 123 -5.41 -11.00 15.55
C GLY A 123 -4.54 -11.95 16.38
N VAL A 124 -3.23 -11.92 16.19
CA VAL A 124 -2.28 -12.69 17.00
C VAL A 124 -2.29 -12.26 18.47
N GLY A 125 -2.45 -10.97 18.76
CA GLY A 125 -2.61 -10.48 20.14
C GLY A 125 -3.87 -11.03 20.81
N LEU A 126 -4.97 -11.10 20.07
CA LEU A 126 -6.27 -11.60 20.57
C LEU A 126 -6.26 -13.09 20.86
N THR A 127 -5.44 -13.90 20.17
CA THR A 127 -5.32 -15.34 20.49
C THR A 127 -4.78 -15.60 21.88
N LYS A 128 -4.02 -14.65 22.45
CA LYS A 128 -3.56 -14.75 23.85
C LYS A 128 -4.65 -14.34 24.81
N ARG A 129 -5.11 -13.12 24.71
CA ARG A 129 -6.17 -12.50 25.50
C ARG A 129 -6.53 -11.13 24.95
N ILE A 130 -7.77 -10.69 25.11
CA ILE A 130 -8.24 -9.38 24.65
C ILE A 130 -7.42 -8.22 25.24
N SER A 131 -7.00 -8.36 26.52
CA SER A 131 -6.17 -7.36 27.21
C SER A 131 -4.69 -7.33 26.76
N ALA A 132 -4.23 -8.27 25.93
CA ALA A 132 -2.88 -8.23 25.38
C ALA A 132 -2.74 -7.16 24.28
N VAL A 133 -3.84 -6.76 23.66
CA VAL A 133 -3.89 -5.69 22.66
C VAL A 133 -4.07 -4.34 23.37
N ARG A 134 -3.20 -3.39 23.04
CA ARG A 134 -3.28 -2.02 23.57
C ARG A 134 -4.31 -1.21 22.78
N TRP A 135 -5.56 -1.32 23.14
CA TRP A 135 -6.69 -0.72 22.45
C TRP A 135 -6.58 0.80 22.26
N GLY A 136 -5.95 1.53 23.18
CA GLY A 136 -5.72 2.97 23.01
C GLY A 136 -4.87 3.29 21.78
N VAL A 137 -3.82 2.50 21.52
CA VAL A 137 -3.00 2.65 20.31
C VAL A 137 -3.77 2.22 19.06
N THR A 138 -4.51 1.12 19.14
CA THR A 138 -5.33 0.59 18.04
C THR A 138 -6.39 1.61 17.61
N VAL A 139 -7.12 2.18 18.54
CA VAL A 139 -8.13 3.22 18.28
C VAL A 139 -7.51 4.47 17.67
N SER A 140 -6.34 4.90 18.16
CA SER A 140 -5.61 6.03 17.56
C SER A 140 -5.21 5.77 16.10
N LEU A 141 -4.82 4.53 15.76
CA LEU A 141 -4.53 4.14 14.37
C LEU A 141 -5.79 4.14 13.51
N LEU A 142 -6.90 3.61 14.03
CA LEU A 142 -8.18 3.62 13.30
C LEU A 142 -8.64 5.06 12.99
N TRP A 143 -8.53 5.98 13.95
CA TRP A 143 -8.82 7.40 13.72
C TRP A 143 -7.88 8.02 12.67
N ALA A 144 -6.59 7.71 12.71
CA ALA A 144 -5.65 8.18 11.70
C ALA A 144 -6.06 7.70 10.30
N TRP A 145 -6.51 6.44 10.16
CA TRP A 145 -6.96 5.90 8.87
C TRP A 145 -8.23 6.60 8.36
N VAL A 146 -9.22 6.81 9.22
CA VAL A 146 -10.46 7.52 8.85
C VAL A 146 -10.16 8.95 8.42
N LEU A 147 -9.24 9.65 9.11
CA LEU A 147 -8.89 11.03 8.80
C LEU A 147 -8.01 11.18 7.56
N THR A 148 -7.28 10.14 7.15
CA THR A 148 -6.37 10.20 6.01
C THR A 148 -7.10 10.57 4.71
N ILE A 149 -8.27 9.97 4.45
CA ILE A 149 -9.02 10.20 3.21
C ILE A 149 -9.50 11.65 3.09
N PRO A 150 -10.25 12.23 4.07
CA PRO A 150 -10.71 13.61 3.94
C PRO A 150 -9.58 14.63 3.94
N ILE A 151 -8.53 14.42 4.73
CA ILE A 151 -7.37 15.34 4.74
C ILE A 151 -6.65 15.30 3.39
N SER A 152 -6.38 14.12 2.85
CA SER A 152 -5.75 13.98 1.53
C SER A 152 -6.60 14.59 0.41
N ALA A 153 -7.93 14.43 0.47
CA ALA A 153 -8.84 15.04 -0.49
C ALA A 153 -8.80 16.58 -0.44
N ILE A 154 -8.78 17.17 0.77
CA ILE A 154 -8.67 18.62 0.95
C ILE A 154 -7.34 19.14 0.39
N VAL A 155 -6.23 18.49 0.74
CA VAL A 155 -4.89 18.89 0.23
C VAL A 155 -4.84 18.80 -1.29
N ALA A 156 -5.36 17.71 -1.87
CA ALA A 156 -5.42 17.55 -3.32
C ALA A 156 -6.27 18.64 -4.00
N ALA A 157 -7.45 18.97 -3.43
CA ALA A 157 -8.33 20.01 -3.94
C ALA A 157 -7.66 21.40 -3.90
N ILE A 158 -7.00 21.73 -2.80
CA ILE A 158 -6.22 22.98 -2.67
C ILE A 158 -5.09 23.04 -3.70
N THR A 159 -4.32 21.97 -3.84
CA THR A 159 -3.21 21.89 -4.79
C THR A 159 -3.71 22.06 -6.22
N LEU A 160 -4.80 21.37 -6.59
CA LEU A 160 -5.40 21.48 -7.91
C LEU A 160 -5.91 22.91 -8.17
N SER A 161 -6.57 23.52 -7.19
CA SER A 161 -7.05 24.90 -7.28
C SER A 161 -5.91 25.89 -7.52
N LEU A 162 -4.76 25.69 -6.86
CA LEU A 162 -3.57 26.54 -7.05
C LEU A 162 -2.91 26.37 -8.42
N ILE A 163 -3.00 25.18 -9.01
CA ILE A 163 -2.44 24.92 -10.36
C ILE A 163 -3.32 25.53 -11.46
N HIS A 164 -4.63 25.66 -11.21
CA HIS A 164 -5.60 26.18 -12.18
C HIS A 164 -5.78 27.72 -12.13
N ILE A 165 -5.09 28.42 -11.21
CA ILE A 165 -5.04 29.87 -11.17
C ILE A 165 -3.84 30.35 -11.98
#